data_7e601bbf4a8f27f8696268d8eb575070
#
_entry.id   7e601bbf4a8f27f8696268d8eb575070
#
_cell.length_a   1.000
_cell.length_b   1.000
_cell.length_c   1.000
_cell.angle_alpha   90.00
_cell.angle_beta   90.00
_cell.angle_gamma   90.00
#
_symmetry.space_group_name_H-M   'P 1'
#
loop_
_entity.id
_entity.type
_entity.pdbx_description
1 polymer ?
#
loop_
_entity_poly.entity_id
_entity_poly.type
_entity_poly.pdbx_seq_one_letter_code
_entity_poly.pdbx_strand_id
1 'polypeptide(L)'
;MTATPAPRTSLGSLSVSRLSLGGNVFGWTADEAESFAVLDAYVAGGGNFIDTADVYSAWVPGNKGGESETVIGNWLSSRGNRSDVVIATKVGAHPAYKGLSAATIKAAVDESLTRLRTDYLDLYYTHYDDESVEVSEFLTALDDLVRAGKVREIAASNISAQRLEESLAFSDREGLARYVALQPHYNLVSRDTYEGELADVAARNGVAAVPYYALASGFLTGKYRPGSTVDSARTAKAATYLDTDRGLRVLTALDSVAAAHEAEIATVALAWLAAQPTVVAPIASARTVEQLPALLGVAELTLTDAELKLLDEASA
;
A
#
# COMPACT_ATOMS: atom_id res chain seq x y z
N MET A 1 16.54 10.74 25.43
CA MET A 1 15.28 11.40 25.06
C MET A 1 14.41 10.31 24.45
N THR A 2 13.31 9.95 25.07
CA THR A 2 12.34 9.00 24.48
C THR A 2 11.64 9.72 23.33
N ALA A 3 11.87 9.27 22.10
CA ALA A 3 11.17 9.82 20.94
C ALA A 3 9.66 9.72 21.18
N THR A 4 8.93 10.80 20.90
CA THR A 4 7.47 10.76 20.92
C THR A 4 7.03 9.73 19.88
N PRO A 5 6.14 8.79 20.21
CA PRO A 5 5.68 7.81 19.24
C PRO A 5 5.07 8.53 18.03
N ALA A 6 5.43 8.09 16.82
CA ALA A 6 4.84 8.63 15.60
C ALA A 6 3.31 8.48 15.64
N PRO A 7 2.55 9.46 15.09
CA PRO A 7 1.09 9.42 15.10
C PRO A 7 0.57 8.15 14.41
N ARG A 8 -0.43 7.53 15.03
CA ARG A 8 -1.07 6.31 14.53
C ARG A 8 -2.47 6.61 14.04
N THR A 9 -2.93 5.83 13.06
CA THR A 9 -4.30 5.87 12.52
C THR A 9 -4.94 4.51 12.71
N SER A 10 -6.26 4.48 12.92
CA SER A 10 -7.01 3.23 13.02
C SER A 10 -7.34 2.67 11.63
N LEU A 11 -7.17 1.36 11.46
CA LEU A 11 -7.57 0.60 10.29
C LEU A 11 -8.25 -0.68 10.79
N GLY A 12 -9.59 -0.68 10.84
CA GLY A 12 -10.31 -1.70 11.59
C GLY A 12 -9.87 -1.70 13.05
N SER A 13 -9.49 -2.85 13.58
CA SER A 13 -8.92 -3.01 14.93
C SER A 13 -7.41 -2.70 15.00
N LEU A 14 -6.76 -2.45 13.86
CA LEU A 14 -5.32 -2.24 13.77
C LEU A 14 -4.95 -0.77 14.01
N SER A 15 -3.79 -0.56 14.64
CA SER A 15 -3.18 0.76 14.83
C SER A 15 -1.95 0.89 13.93
N VAL A 16 -2.04 1.69 12.87
CA VAL A 16 -1.03 1.76 11.81
C VAL A 16 -0.37 3.14 11.72
N SER A 17 0.87 3.18 11.25
CA SER A 17 1.56 4.42 10.89
C SER A 17 0.92 5.07 9.67
N ARG A 18 1.02 6.40 9.55
CA ARG A 18 0.50 7.19 8.42
C ARG A 18 1.19 6.91 7.08
N LEU A 19 2.17 6.04 7.06
CA LEU A 19 2.84 5.51 5.88
C LEU A 19 2.83 3.99 5.97
N SER A 20 2.47 3.31 4.88
CA SER A 20 2.72 1.88 4.70
C SER A 20 3.99 1.68 3.86
N LEU A 21 4.94 0.89 4.35
CA LEU A 21 6.15 0.55 3.60
C LEU A 21 5.85 -0.57 2.61
N GLY A 22 5.94 -0.26 1.32
CA GLY A 22 5.73 -1.23 0.25
C GLY A 22 6.93 -2.15 0.04
N GLY A 23 6.73 -3.44 0.23
CA GLY A 23 7.75 -4.49 0.09
C GLY A 23 7.97 -4.98 -1.35
N ASN A 24 7.32 -4.40 -2.36
CA ASN A 24 7.44 -4.86 -3.75
C ASN A 24 8.83 -4.70 -4.37
N VAL A 25 9.76 -4.06 -3.68
CA VAL A 25 11.17 -3.91 -4.07
C VAL A 25 12.08 -4.99 -3.45
N PHE A 26 11.62 -5.67 -2.41
CA PHE A 26 12.37 -6.70 -1.69
C PHE A 26 12.44 -7.98 -2.52
N GLY A 27 13.67 -8.52 -2.67
CA GLY A 27 13.92 -9.63 -3.57
C GLY A 27 13.86 -9.27 -5.07
N TRP A 28 13.82 -7.97 -5.40
CA TRP A 28 13.90 -7.45 -6.76
C TRP A 28 15.02 -6.42 -6.91
N THR A 29 14.78 -5.17 -6.49
CA THR A 29 15.73 -4.06 -6.61
C THR A 29 16.39 -3.69 -5.28
N ALA A 30 16.05 -4.35 -4.22
CA ALA A 30 16.73 -4.39 -2.94
C ALA A 30 16.97 -5.86 -2.58
N ASP A 31 18.22 -6.21 -2.30
CA ASP A 31 18.56 -7.54 -1.81
C ASP A 31 18.14 -7.73 -0.33
N GLU A 32 18.42 -8.89 0.26
CA GLU A 32 18.01 -9.17 1.64
C GLU A 32 18.67 -8.22 2.64
N ALA A 33 19.96 -7.90 2.46
CA ALA A 33 20.70 -7.03 3.39
C ALA A 33 20.20 -5.58 3.31
N GLU A 34 19.99 -5.07 2.09
CA GLU A 34 19.40 -3.74 1.86
C GLU A 34 17.98 -3.67 2.41
N SER A 35 17.16 -4.71 2.17
CA SER A 35 15.80 -4.81 2.67
C SER A 35 15.75 -4.79 4.20
N PHE A 36 16.65 -5.51 4.88
CA PHE A 36 16.75 -5.50 6.33
C PHE A 36 17.11 -4.11 6.86
N ALA A 37 18.08 -3.43 6.24
CA ALA A 37 18.46 -2.08 6.63
C ALA A 37 17.29 -1.09 6.48
N VAL A 38 16.52 -1.19 5.40
CA VAL A 38 15.33 -0.37 5.17
C VAL A 38 14.24 -0.68 6.21
N LEU A 39 13.96 -1.96 6.49
CA LEU A 39 12.97 -2.36 7.48
C LEU A 39 13.35 -1.90 8.90
N ASP A 40 14.62 -2.07 9.30
CA ASP A 40 15.14 -1.61 10.59
C ASP A 40 15.01 -0.08 10.72
N ALA A 41 15.42 0.67 9.71
CA ALA A 41 15.36 2.13 9.71
C ALA A 41 13.90 2.65 9.67
N TYR A 42 13.00 1.96 8.94
CA TYR A 42 11.58 2.29 8.92
C TYR A 42 10.95 2.16 10.31
N VAL A 43 11.20 1.04 11.00
CA VAL A 43 10.68 0.83 12.36
C VAL A 43 11.32 1.81 13.35
N ALA A 44 12.62 2.05 13.26
CA ALA A 44 13.31 3.05 14.08
C ALA A 44 12.76 4.48 13.86
N GLY A 45 12.30 4.79 12.65
CA GLY A 45 11.63 6.04 12.30
C GLY A 45 10.14 6.09 12.71
N GLY A 46 9.65 5.10 13.47
CA GLY A 46 8.28 5.05 13.98
C GLY A 46 7.27 4.38 13.05
N GLY A 47 7.68 3.83 11.91
CA GLY A 47 6.82 3.04 11.04
C GLY A 47 6.48 1.68 11.65
N ASN A 48 5.29 1.13 11.34
CA ASN A 48 4.92 -0.23 11.73
C ASN A 48 4.06 -0.96 10.72
N PHE A 49 3.70 -0.34 9.61
CA PHE A 49 2.77 -0.91 8.63
C PHE A 49 3.54 -1.32 7.36
N ILE A 50 3.65 -2.61 7.10
CA ILE A 50 4.42 -3.18 5.99
C ILE A 50 3.45 -3.90 5.06
N ASP A 51 3.46 -3.52 3.76
CA ASP A 51 2.64 -4.11 2.70
C ASP A 51 3.49 -5.01 1.81
N THR A 52 3.06 -6.24 1.64
CA THR A 52 3.64 -7.20 0.69
C THR A 52 2.54 -7.93 -0.08
N ALA A 53 2.88 -8.95 -0.85
CA ALA A 53 1.97 -9.86 -1.54
C ALA A 53 2.64 -11.19 -1.87
N ASP A 54 1.82 -12.23 -2.01
CA ASP A 54 2.25 -13.57 -2.43
C ASP A 54 2.96 -13.58 -3.80
N VAL A 55 2.56 -12.67 -4.72
CA VAL A 55 3.10 -12.58 -6.08
C VAL A 55 4.34 -11.67 -6.19
N TYR A 56 4.68 -10.90 -5.15
CA TYR A 56 5.76 -9.93 -5.30
C TYR A 56 7.08 -10.58 -5.66
N SER A 57 7.77 -9.93 -6.60
CA SER A 57 9.00 -10.35 -7.25
C SER A 57 8.90 -11.53 -8.23
N ALA A 58 7.70 -12.10 -8.50
CA ALA A 58 7.51 -13.14 -9.52
C ALA A 58 7.89 -12.70 -10.94
N TRP A 59 7.92 -11.40 -11.21
CA TRP A 59 8.32 -10.83 -12.51
C TRP A 59 9.83 -10.80 -12.75
N VAL A 60 10.62 -11.14 -11.73
CA VAL A 60 12.08 -11.19 -11.84
C VAL A 60 12.50 -12.56 -12.37
N PRO A 61 13.33 -12.62 -13.43
CA PRO A 61 13.78 -13.91 -13.95
C PRO A 61 14.43 -14.80 -12.87
N GLY A 62 13.93 -16.01 -12.73
CA GLY A 62 14.37 -16.98 -11.72
C GLY A 62 13.55 -16.99 -10.44
N ASN A 63 12.75 -15.96 -10.16
CA ASN A 63 11.85 -15.91 -9.03
C ASN A 63 10.53 -16.65 -9.33
N LYS A 64 9.80 -17.01 -8.27
CA LYS A 64 8.53 -17.73 -8.35
C LYS A 64 7.35 -16.95 -7.78
N GLY A 65 7.61 -15.88 -7.04
CA GLY A 65 6.67 -15.16 -6.18
C GLY A 65 6.86 -15.55 -4.72
N GLY A 66 6.54 -14.60 -3.82
CA GLY A 66 6.73 -14.74 -2.38
C GLY A 66 8.14 -14.40 -1.88
N GLU A 67 9.04 -13.94 -2.74
CA GLU A 67 10.38 -13.52 -2.34
C GLU A 67 10.33 -12.36 -1.34
N SER A 68 9.44 -11.39 -1.56
CA SER A 68 9.23 -10.28 -0.63
C SER A 68 8.74 -10.76 0.74
N GLU A 69 7.77 -11.67 0.78
CA GLU A 69 7.30 -12.28 2.03
C GLU A 69 8.42 -13.06 2.74
N THR A 70 9.25 -13.78 1.98
CA THR A 70 10.40 -14.53 2.50
C THR A 70 11.43 -13.61 3.15
N VAL A 71 11.77 -12.50 2.50
CA VAL A 71 12.69 -11.48 3.05
C VAL A 71 12.13 -10.89 4.34
N ILE A 72 10.85 -10.49 4.35
CA ILE A 72 10.19 -9.97 5.54
C ILE A 72 10.16 -11.02 6.65
N GLY A 73 9.84 -12.28 6.35
CA GLY A 73 9.82 -13.39 7.31
C GLY A 73 11.18 -13.67 7.93
N ASN A 74 12.26 -13.61 7.13
CA ASN A 74 13.65 -13.72 7.61
C ASN A 74 13.98 -12.57 8.56
N TRP A 75 13.59 -11.34 8.21
CA TRP A 75 13.77 -10.17 9.06
C TRP A 75 13.01 -10.28 10.38
N LEU A 76 11.71 -10.62 10.35
CA LEU A 76 10.88 -10.81 11.55
C LEU A 76 11.49 -11.85 12.49
N SER A 77 11.91 -12.99 11.95
CA SER A 77 12.57 -14.06 12.71
C SER A 77 13.89 -13.63 13.33
N SER A 78 14.68 -12.82 12.59
CA SER A 78 15.99 -12.37 13.08
C SER A 78 15.89 -11.27 14.14
N ARG A 79 14.82 -10.46 14.14
CA ARG A 79 14.61 -9.35 15.09
C ARG A 79 13.71 -9.74 16.27
N GLY A 80 12.89 -10.78 16.12
CA GLY A 80 11.93 -11.19 17.15
C GLY A 80 10.84 -10.14 17.41
N ASN A 81 10.49 -9.32 16.42
CA ASN A 81 9.64 -8.15 16.56
C ASN A 81 8.27 -8.28 15.85
N ARG A 82 7.81 -9.51 15.62
CA ARG A 82 6.53 -9.75 14.91
C ARG A 82 5.35 -8.97 15.50
N SER A 83 5.27 -8.85 16.81
CA SER A 83 4.19 -8.15 17.52
C SER A 83 4.26 -6.62 17.39
N ASP A 84 5.39 -6.06 16.97
CA ASP A 84 5.61 -4.62 16.93
C ASP A 84 5.20 -4.01 15.59
N VAL A 85 4.90 -4.87 14.60
CA VAL A 85 4.58 -4.48 13.24
C VAL A 85 3.25 -5.07 12.77
N VAL A 86 2.59 -4.34 11.89
CA VAL A 86 1.38 -4.73 11.15
C VAL A 86 1.81 -5.22 9.78
N ILE A 87 1.59 -6.48 9.48
CA ILE A 87 1.93 -7.11 8.21
C ILE A 87 0.67 -7.29 7.38
N ALA A 88 0.66 -6.66 6.20
CA ALA A 88 -0.35 -6.86 5.18
C ALA A 88 0.22 -7.69 4.03
N THR A 89 -0.51 -8.71 3.59
CA THR A 89 -0.21 -9.44 2.35
C THR A 89 -1.49 -9.71 1.55
N LYS A 90 -1.37 -10.34 0.38
CA LYS A 90 -2.46 -10.42 -0.59
C LYS A 90 -2.52 -11.79 -1.24
N VAL A 91 -3.73 -12.19 -1.70
CA VAL A 91 -4.02 -13.44 -2.39
C VAL A 91 -4.66 -13.20 -3.76
N GLY A 92 -4.50 -14.16 -4.66
CA GLY A 92 -5.24 -14.24 -5.92
C GLY A 92 -4.46 -13.85 -7.16
N ALA A 93 -3.24 -13.31 -7.00
CA ALA A 93 -2.38 -12.92 -8.12
C ALA A 93 -1.19 -13.87 -8.37
N HIS A 94 -0.84 -14.70 -7.39
CA HIS A 94 0.27 -15.63 -7.52
C HIS A 94 0.00 -16.71 -8.58
N PRO A 95 0.96 -17.03 -9.49
CA PRO A 95 0.73 -17.97 -10.58
C PRO A 95 0.21 -19.35 -10.15
N ALA A 96 0.64 -19.85 -8.98
CA ALA A 96 0.17 -21.13 -8.42
C ALA A 96 -1.13 -21.00 -7.61
N TYR A 97 -1.55 -19.78 -7.22
CA TYR A 97 -2.71 -19.51 -6.36
C TYR A 97 -3.55 -18.38 -6.96
N LYS A 98 -3.94 -18.53 -8.22
CA LYS A 98 -4.68 -17.51 -8.96
C LYS A 98 -6.17 -17.58 -8.66
N GLY A 99 -6.78 -16.37 -8.51
CA GLY A 99 -8.21 -16.22 -8.27
C GLY A 99 -8.60 -16.32 -6.80
N LEU A 100 -9.91 -16.25 -6.54
CA LEU A 100 -10.47 -16.13 -5.20
C LEU A 100 -11.31 -17.33 -4.77
N SER A 101 -11.15 -18.51 -5.39
CA SER A 101 -11.85 -19.69 -4.90
C SER A 101 -11.47 -19.98 -3.44
N ALA A 102 -12.40 -20.55 -2.68
CA ALA A 102 -12.17 -20.90 -1.27
C ALA A 102 -10.94 -21.82 -1.10
N ALA A 103 -10.69 -22.72 -2.03
CA ALA A 103 -9.51 -23.58 -2.03
C ALA A 103 -8.23 -22.80 -2.24
N THR A 104 -8.22 -21.83 -3.19
CA THR A 104 -7.08 -20.95 -3.45
C THR A 104 -6.74 -20.10 -2.21
N ILE A 105 -7.74 -19.47 -1.61
CA ILE A 105 -7.56 -18.60 -0.43
C ILE A 105 -6.94 -19.39 0.73
N LYS A 106 -7.48 -20.59 1.01
CA LYS A 106 -7.00 -21.45 2.11
C LYS A 106 -5.57 -21.97 1.88
N ALA A 107 -5.22 -22.32 0.65
CA ALA A 107 -3.87 -22.78 0.32
C ALA A 107 -2.86 -21.61 0.32
N ALA A 108 -3.21 -20.47 -0.26
CA ALA A 108 -2.33 -19.31 -0.36
C ALA A 108 -1.97 -18.71 1.00
N VAL A 109 -2.92 -18.64 1.95
CA VAL A 109 -2.64 -18.09 3.28
C VAL A 109 -1.61 -18.94 4.03
N ASP A 110 -1.68 -20.27 3.94
CA ASP A 110 -0.74 -21.16 4.62
C ASP A 110 0.69 -21.02 4.08
N GLU A 111 0.82 -20.83 2.76
CA GLU A 111 2.08 -20.53 2.12
C GLU A 111 2.62 -19.14 2.51
N SER A 112 1.78 -18.12 2.57
CA SER A 112 2.17 -16.79 3.04
C SER A 112 2.64 -16.80 4.50
N LEU A 113 1.92 -17.48 5.39
CA LEU A 113 2.32 -17.67 6.79
C LEU A 113 3.66 -18.39 6.91
N THR A 114 3.89 -19.40 6.09
CA THR A 114 5.17 -20.13 6.04
C THR A 114 6.32 -19.22 5.61
N ARG A 115 6.15 -18.44 4.52
CA ARG A 115 7.18 -17.51 4.03
C ARG A 115 7.46 -16.39 5.02
N LEU A 116 6.40 -15.83 5.63
CA LEU A 116 6.49 -14.78 6.65
C LEU A 116 6.95 -15.27 8.02
N ARG A 117 7.04 -16.60 8.23
CA ARG A 117 7.46 -17.23 9.49
C ARG A 117 6.64 -16.76 10.69
N THR A 118 5.33 -16.71 10.52
CA THR A 118 4.37 -16.25 11.54
C THR A 118 3.13 -17.14 11.47
N ASP A 119 2.36 -17.16 12.54
CA ASP A 119 1.11 -17.90 12.66
C ASP A 119 -0.13 -17.04 12.37
N TYR A 120 0.05 -15.72 12.15
CA TYR A 120 -1.04 -14.82 11.82
C TYR A 120 -0.62 -13.69 10.88
N LEU A 121 -1.59 -13.18 10.09
CA LEU A 121 -1.52 -11.96 9.32
C LEU A 121 -2.36 -10.88 10.00
N ASP A 122 -1.90 -9.62 9.97
CA ASP A 122 -2.71 -8.53 10.51
C ASP A 122 -3.76 -8.07 9.50
N LEU A 123 -3.41 -7.99 8.23
CA LEU A 123 -4.32 -7.58 7.16
C LEU A 123 -4.14 -8.47 5.93
N TYR A 124 -5.25 -9.01 5.39
CA TYR A 124 -5.21 -9.90 4.22
C TYR A 124 -6.09 -9.35 3.12
N TYR A 125 -5.46 -9.00 1.99
CA TYR A 125 -6.16 -8.42 0.84
C TYR A 125 -6.56 -9.50 -0.16
N THR A 126 -7.74 -9.39 -0.75
CA THR A 126 -7.98 -9.88 -2.11
C THR A 126 -7.25 -8.95 -3.07
N HIS A 127 -6.21 -9.46 -3.78
CA HIS A 127 -5.29 -8.63 -4.58
C HIS A 127 -5.98 -8.05 -5.82
N TYR A 128 -6.81 -8.86 -6.45
CA TYR A 128 -7.72 -8.50 -7.54
C TYR A 128 -9.05 -9.18 -7.27
N ASP A 129 -10.14 -8.53 -7.68
CA ASP A 129 -11.43 -9.19 -7.73
C ASP A 129 -11.41 -10.35 -8.74
N ASP A 130 -12.27 -11.33 -8.50
CA ASP A 130 -12.48 -12.48 -9.38
C ASP A 130 -13.99 -12.64 -9.60
N GLU A 131 -14.48 -12.00 -10.67
CA GLU A 131 -15.91 -12.00 -11.00
C GLU A 131 -16.46 -13.41 -11.33
N SER A 132 -15.59 -14.40 -11.54
CA SER A 132 -16.00 -15.81 -11.74
C SER A 132 -16.33 -16.54 -10.44
N VAL A 133 -15.99 -15.93 -9.28
CA VAL A 133 -16.26 -16.47 -7.95
C VAL A 133 -17.33 -15.64 -7.25
N GLU A 134 -18.33 -16.31 -6.71
CA GLU A 134 -19.40 -15.65 -5.97
C GLU A 134 -18.89 -14.99 -4.68
N VAL A 135 -19.48 -13.83 -4.35
CA VAL A 135 -19.14 -13.08 -3.11
C VAL A 135 -19.26 -13.96 -1.87
N SER A 136 -20.30 -14.81 -1.85
CA SER A 136 -20.56 -15.75 -0.75
C SER A 136 -19.42 -16.76 -0.53
N GLU A 137 -18.77 -17.20 -1.61
CA GLU A 137 -17.71 -18.19 -1.51
C GLU A 137 -16.44 -17.59 -0.89
N PHE A 138 -15.92 -16.52 -1.50
CA PHE A 138 -14.63 -15.98 -1.04
C PHE A 138 -14.74 -15.27 0.32
N LEU A 139 -15.85 -14.58 0.62
CA LEU A 139 -16.03 -13.96 1.94
C LEU A 139 -16.21 -14.98 3.06
N THR A 140 -16.91 -16.09 2.80
CA THR A 140 -16.98 -17.18 3.78
C THR A 140 -15.60 -17.78 4.03
N ALA A 141 -14.78 -17.96 2.98
CA ALA A 141 -13.43 -18.47 3.14
C ALA A 141 -12.53 -17.52 3.91
N LEU A 142 -12.64 -16.20 3.68
CA LEU A 142 -11.90 -15.18 4.43
C LEU A 142 -12.34 -15.11 5.90
N ASP A 143 -13.66 -15.21 6.17
CA ASP A 143 -14.20 -15.25 7.55
C ASP A 143 -13.71 -16.50 8.30
N ASP A 144 -13.65 -17.67 7.63
CA ASP A 144 -13.06 -18.87 8.21
C ASP A 144 -11.60 -18.63 8.69
N LEU A 145 -10.80 -17.84 7.93
CA LEU A 145 -9.43 -17.50 8.32
C LEU A 145 -9.39 -16.55 9.53
N VAL A 146 -10.33 -15.60 9.59
CA VAL A 146 -10.45 -14.69 10.74
C VAL A 146 -10.86 -15.48 11.99
N ARG A 147 -11.87 -16.33 11.89
CA ARG A 147 -12.32 -17.20 13.00
C ARG A 147 -11.25 -18.19 13.47
N ALA A 148 -10.42 -18.66 12.53
CA ALA A 148 -9.28 -19.51 12.85
C ALA A 148 -8.08 -18.76 13.49
N GLY A 149 -8.12 -17.42 13.56
CA GLY A 149 -7.05 -16.59 14.09
C GLY A 149 -5.84 -16.47 13.16
N LYS A 150 -5.92 -16.96 11.92
CA LYS A 150 -4.85 -16.82 10.91
C LYS A 150 -4.78 -15.41 10.32
N VAL A 151 -5.89 -14.68 10.32
CA VAL A 151 -6.02 -13.32 9.80
C VAL A 151 -6.77 -12.48 10.83
N ARG A 152 -6.31 -11.25 11.08
CA ARG A 152 -7.00 -10.33 12.00
C ARG A 152 -8.07 -9.52 11.29
N GLU A 153 -7.71 -8.92 10.16
CA GLU A 153 -8.60 -8.07 9.37
C GLU A 153 -8.49 -8.44 7.88
N ILE A 154 -9.57 -8.28 7.14
CA ILE A 154 -9.62 -8.49 5.70
C ILE A 154 -9.82 -7.19 4.94
N ALA A 155 -9.31 -7.13 3.70
CA ALA A 155 -9.38 -5.96 2.85
C ALA A 155 -9.46 -6.34 1.37
N ALA A 156 -9.83 -5.38 0.52
CA ALA A 156 -9.90 -5.55 -0.92
C ALA A 156 -8.90 -4.64 -1.66
N SER A 157 -8.48 -5.07 -2.84
CA SER A 157 -7.73 -4.26 -3.80
C SER A 157 -8.27 -4.54 -5.20
N ASN A 158 -8.17 -3.57 -6.13
CA ASN A 158 -8.58 -3.72 -7.52
C ASN A 158 -9.99 -4.33 -7.67
N ILE A 159 -10.95 -3.71 -7.02
CA ILE A 159 -12.37 -4.10 -6.99
C ILE A 159 -13.22 -2.93 -7.50
N SER A 160 -14.34 -3.21 -8.16
CA SER A 160 -15.29 -2.19 -8.57
C SER A 160 -16.13 -1.68 -7.38
N ALA A 161 -16.71 -0.47 -7.53
CA ALA A 161 -17.60 0.10 -6.53
C ALA A 161 -18.80 -0.82 -6.24
N GLN A 162 -19.42 -1.36 -7.30
CA GLN A 162 -20.54 -2.29 -7.18
C GLN A 162 -20.15 -3.56 -6.42
N ARG A 163 -19.03 -4.15 -6.76
CA ARG A 163 -18.57 -5.40 -6.15
C ARG A 163 -18.16 -5.21 -4.69
N LEU A 164 -17.55 -4.04 -4.37
CA LEU A 164 -17.25 -3.68 -2.99
C LEU A 164 -18.53 -3.54 -2.16
N GLU A 165 -19.53 -2.83 -2.68
CA GLU A 165 -20.81 -2.66 -1.99
C GLU A 165 -21.54 -3.99 -1.78
N GLU A 166 -21.57 -4.85 -2.80
CA GLU A 166 -22.13 -6.20 -2.71
C GLU A 166 -21.42 -7.04 -1.63
N SER A 167 -20.09 -6.99 -1.59
CA SER A 167 -19.26 -7.69 -0.59
C SER A 167 -19.57 -7.22 0.84
N LEU A 168 -19.66 -5.92 1.05
CA LEU A 168 -19.97 -5.32 2.34
C LEU A 168 -21.39 -5.68 2.80
N ALA A 169 -22.37 -5.57 1.90
CA ALA A 169 -23.75 -5.93 2.19
C ALA A 169 -23.90 -7.42 2.51
N PHE A 170 -23.16 -8.28 1.82
CA PHE A 170 -23.16 -9.72 2.11
C PHE A 170 -22.59 -10.00 3.52
N SER A 171 -21.42 -9.43 3.85
CA SER A 171 -20.81 -9.60 5.17
C SER A 171 -21.75 -9.12 6.28
N ASP A 172 -22.37 -7.95 6.13
CA ASP A 172 -23.31 -7.39 7.12
C ASP A 172 -24.52 -8.29 7.33
N ARG A 173 -25.11 -8.82 6.24
CA ARG A 173 -26.28 -9.69 6.29
C ARG A 173 -26.00 -11.05 6.96
N GLU A 174 -24.86 -11.63 6.66
CA GLU A 174 -24.48 -12.97 7.14
C GLU A 174 -23.67 -12.93 8.46
N GLY A 175 -23.31 -11.74 8.96
CA GLY A 175 -22.51 -11.59 10.18
C GLY A 175 -21.09 -12.11 10.06
N LEU A 176 -20.49 -11.93 8.86
CA LEU A 176 -19.12 -12.35 8.55
C LEU A 176 -18.12 -11.21 8.75
N ALA A 177 -16.83 -11.54 8.74
CA ALA A 177 -15.77 -10.56 8.66
C ALA A 177 -15.99 -9.61 7.48
N ARG A 178 -15.70 -8.32 7.69
CA ARG A 178 -16.00 -7.24 6.76
C ARG A 178 -14.71 -6.63 6.23
N TYR A 179 -14.67 -6.23 4.98
CA TYR A 179 -13.57 -5.43 4.48
C TYR A 179 -13.44 -4.11 5.27
N VAL A 180 -12.31 -3.95 5.97
CA VAL A 180 -11.99 -2.73 6.74
C VAL A 180 -11.19 -1.72 5.92
N ALA A 181 -10.56 -2.18 4.85
CA ALA A 181 -9.75 -1.34 3.98
C ALA A 181 -9.91 -1.68 2.50
N LEU A 182 -9.62 -0.69 1.67
CA LEU A 182 -9.48 -0.76 0.23
C LEU A 182 -8.06 -0.28 -0.15
N GLN A 183 -7.38 -1.02 -1.02
CA GLN A 183 -6.10 -0.62 -1.57
C GLN A 183 -6.28 -0.20 -3.04
N PRO A 184 -6.58 1.08 -3.34
CA PRO A 184 -6.79 1.57 -4.70
C PRO A 184 -5.50 2.07 -5.34
N HIS A 185 -5.47 2.12 -6.68
CA HIS A 185 -4.51 2.94 -7.42
C HIS A 185 -4.92 4.40 -7.28
N TYR A 186 -4.16 5.21 -6.51
CA TYR A 186 -4.51 6.61 -6.30
C TYR A 186 -3.29 7.48 -6.01
N ASN A 187 -3.16 8.59 -6.73
CA ASN A 187 -2.13 9.60 -6.57
C ASN A 187 -2.49 10.85 -7.37
N LEU A 188 -1.69 11.93 -7.27
CA LEU A 188 -1.90 13.21 -7.97
C LEU A 188 -2.03 13.15 -9.50
N VAL A 189 -1.52 12.12 -10.16
CA VAL A 189 -1.61 11.96 -11.61
C VAL A 189 -2.51 10.80 -12.05
N SER A 190 -3.18 10.16 -11.09
CA SER A 190 -4.10 9.04 -11.29
C SER A 190 -5.25 9.16 -10.28
N ARG A 191 -6.11 10.17 -10.44
CA ARG A 191 -7.25 10.43 -9.55
C ARG A 191 -8.49 9.65 -9.97
N ASP A 192 -8.69 9.51 -11.25
CA ASP A 192 -9.88 8.92 -11.89
C ASP A 192 -10.06 7.44 -11.55
N THR A 193 -9.01 6.79 -11.03
CA THR A 193 -9.02 5.37 -10.66
C THR A 193 -9.62 5.08 -9.29
N TYR A 194 -9.87 6.12 -8.50
CA TYR A 194 -10.45 5.99 -7.16
C TYR A 194 -11.56 7.00 -6.88
N GLU A 195 -11.37 8.27 -7.25
CA GLU A 195 -12.35 9.32 -7.00
C GLU A 195 -13.67 9.03 -7.72
N GLY A 196 -14.79 9.44 -7.13
CA GLY A 196 -16.16 9.14 -7.59
C GLY A 196 -16.76 7.92 -6.89
N GLU A 197 -17.43 7.04 -7.62
CA GLU A 197 -18.26 5.98 -7.05
C GLU A 197 -17.52 5.07 -6.06
N LEU A 198 -16.27 4.69 -6.35
CA LEU A 198 -15.51 3.80 -5.48
C LEU A 198 -15.14 4.48 -4.15
N ALA A 199 -14.72 5.74 -4.20
CA ALA A 199 -14.45 6.55 -3.01
C ALA A 199 -15.72 6.80 -2.18
N ASP A 200 -16.84 7.04 -2.85
CA ASP A 200 -18.16 7.24 -2.20
C ASP A 200 -18.61 5.97 -1.48
N VAL A 201 -18.46 4.80 -2.10
CA VAL A 201 -18.73 3.50 -1.44
C VAL A 201 -17.83 3.30 -0.22
N ALA A 202 -16.54 3.56 -0.35
CA ALA A 202 -15.60 3.44 0.75
C ALA A 202 -15.99 4.39 1.91
N ALA A 203 -16.25 5.66 1.62
CA ALA A 203 -16.59 6.69 2.61
C ALA A 203 -17.87 6.35 3.39
N ARG A 204 -18.98 6.05 2.68
CA ARG A 204 -20.28 5.79 3.34
C ARG A 204 -20.30 4.50 4.16
N ASN A 205 -19.36 3.58 3.85
CA ASN A 205 -19.25 2.30 4.55
C ASN A 205 -18.12 2.27 5.59
N GLY A 206 -17.38 3.37 5.79
CA GLY A 206 -16.28 3.43 6.75
C GLY A 206 -15.08 2.56 6.37
N VAL A 207 -14.90 2.29 5.06
CA VAL A 207 -13.75 1.52 4.54
C VAL A 207 -12.57 2.46 4.34
N ALA A 208 -11.44 2.18 5.00
CA ALA A 208 -10.23 2.99 4.92
C ALA A 208 -9.50 2.78 3.57
N ALA A 209 -8.93 3.84 3.00
CA ALA A 209 -8.10 3.72 1.80
C ALA A 209 -6.61 3.63 2.15
N VAL A 210 -5.91 2.69 1.51
CA VAL A 210 -4.46 2.47 1.61
C VAL A 210 -3.87 2.47 0.18
N PRO A 211 -3.73 3.63 -0.46
CA PRO A 211 -3.41 3.73 -1.88
C PRO A 211 -2.04 3.15 -2.25
N TYR A 212 -1.99 2.34 -3.32
CA TYR A 212 -0.74 1.93 -3.95
C TYR A 212 -0.36 2.87 -5.11
N TYR A 213 0.89 2.78 -5.57
CA TYR A 213 1.49 3.73 -6.51
C TYR A 213 1.42 5.19 -6.05
N ALA A 214 1.42 5.43 -4.75
CA ALA A 214 1.33 6.77 -4.16
C ALA A 214 2.30 7.80 -4.76
N LEU A 215 3.48 7.36 -5.22
CA LEU A 215 4.47 8.19 -5.90
C LEU A 215 4.53 7.98 -7.43
N ALA A 216 3.49 7.43 -8.06
CA ALA A 216 3.38 7.24 -9.50
C ALA A 216 4.66 6.61 -10.12
N SER A 217 5.07 5.44 -9.61
CA SER A 217 6.33 4.76 -10.01
C SER A 217 7.59 5.60 -9.81
N GLY A 218 7.55 6.58 -8.90
CA GLY A 218 8.65 7.49 -8.60
C GLY A 218 8.61 8.81 -9.36
N PHE A 219 7.61 9.04 -10.22
CA PHE A 219 7.43 10.32 -10.90
C PHE A 219 7.25 11.48 -9.90
N LEU A 220 6.40 11.29 -8.90
CA LEU A 220 6.10 12.28 -7.87
C LEU A 220 7.21 12.46 -6.80
N THR A 221 8.41 11.91 -7.03
CA THR A 221 9.61 12.26 -6.26
C THR A 221 10.33 13.48 -6.82
N GLY A 222 9.91 13.96 -8.00
CA GLY A 222 10.53 15.10 -8.67
C GLY A 222 11.87 14.83 -9.36
N LYS A 223 12.39 13.60 -9.33
CA LYS A 223 13.66 13.26 -10.01
C LYS A 223 13.56 13.18 -11.53
N TYR A 224 12.37 12.93 -12.06
CA TYR A 224 12.12 12.91 -13.49
C TYR A 224 11.74 14.31 -13.95
N ARG A 225 12.50 14.87 -14.91
CA ARG A 225 12.29 16.21 -15.47
C ARG A 225 12.44 16.17 -17.00
N PRO A 226 11.82 17.11 -17.73
CA PRO A 226 12.08 17.24 -19.15
C PRO A 226 13.59 17.36 -19.42
N GLY A 227 14.12 16.50 -20.31
CA GLY A 227 15.55 16.48 -20.64
C GLY A 227 16.49 15.80 -19.62
N SER A 228 15.99 15.31 -18.49
CA SER A 228 16.80 14.53 -17.53
C SER A 228 16.86 13.06 -17.91
N THR A 229 18.00 12.42 -17.60
CA THR A 229 18.17 10.97 -17.71
C THR A 229 18.24 10.39 -16.29
N VAL A 230 17.36 9.44 -15.97
CA VAL A 230 17.33 8.75 -14.69
C VAL A 230 17.51 7.26 -14.92
N ASP A 231 18.53 6.66 -14.29
CA ASP A 231 18.72 5.21 -14.32
C ASP A 231 17.85 4.55 -13.24
N SER A 232 16.76 3.91 -13.68
CA SER A 232 15.82 3.22 -12.80
C SER A 232 15.01 2.20 -13.59
N ALA A 233 14.73 1.06 -13.00
CA ALA A 233 13.84 0.03 -13.55
C ALA A 233 12.42 0.57 -13.89
N ARG A 234 12.04 1.73 -13.36
CA ARG A 234 10.71 2.35 -13.56
C ARG A 234 10.73 3.57 -14.49
N THR A 235 11.89 3.92 -15.06
CA THR A 235 12.06 5.14 -15.88
C THR A 235 11.06 5.22 -17.03
N ALA A 236 10.87 4.14 -17.78
CA ALA A 236 9.94 4.13 -18.92
C ALA A 236 8.50 4.46 -18.48
N LYS A 237 8.03 3.91 -17.37
CA LYS A 237 6.68 4.18 -16.85
C LYS A 237 6.54 5.59 -16.27
N ALA A 238 7.54 6.05 -15.52
CA ALA A 238 7.51 7.39 -14.93
C ALA A 238 7.61 8.48 -16.00
N ALA A 239 8.36 8.25 -17.08
CA ALA A 239 8.51 9.19 -18.19
C ALA A 239 7.19 9.49 -18.91
N THR A 240 6.24 8.55 -18.96
CA THR A 240 4.94 8.78 -19.61
C THR A 240 4.15 9.94 -19.01
N TYR A 241 4.36 10.25 -17.73
CA TYR A 241 3.71 11.40 -17.11
C TYR A 241 4.32 12.74 -17.53
N LEU A 242 5.60 12.77 -17.96
CA LEU A 242 6.24 13.99 -18.51
C LEU A 242 5.66 14.40 -19.87
N ASP A 243 5.03 13.48 -20.59
CA ASP A 243 4.41 13.73 -21.88
C ASP A 243 2.98 14.30 -21.74
N THR A 244 2.53 14.56 -20.51
CA THR A 244 1.19 15.08 -20.22
C THR A 244 1.24 16.47 -19.59
N ASP A 245 0.32 17.35 -20.00
CA ASP A 245 0.19 18.67 -19.37
C ASP A 245 -0.13 18.57 -17.88
N ARG A 246 -0.95 17.59 -17.46
CA ARG A 246 -1.25 17.31 -16.05
C ARG A 246 0.04 17.00 -15.29
N GLY A 247 0.88 16.10 -15.77
CA GLY A 247 2.13 15.75 -15.10
C GLY A 247 3.06 16.94 -14.90
N LEU A 248 3.18 17.82 -15.90
CA LEU A 248 4.01 19.02 -15.81
C LEU A 248 3.43 20.05 -14.82
N ARG A 249 2.11 20.28 -14.83
CA ARG A 249 1.45 21.15 -13.86
C ARG A 249 1.64 20.64 -12.44
N VAL A 250 1.44 19.33 -12.20
CA VAL A 250 1.60 18.69 -10.91
C VAL A 250 3.03 18.86 -10.39
N LEU A 251 4.05 18.63 -11.23
CA LEU A 251 5.45 18.85 -10.81
C LEU A 251 5.71 20.29 -10.42
N THR A 252 5.19 21.27 -11.18
CA THR A 252 5.35 22.69 -10.87
C THR A 252 4.70 23.05 -9.52
N ALA A 253 3.49 22.56 -9.26
CA ALA A 253 2.80 22.79 -8.00
C ALA A 253 3.53 22.12 -6.82
N LEU A 254 4.00 20.89 -6.99
CA LEU A 254 4.80 20.20 -5.98
C LEU A 254 6.11 20.94 -5.66
N ASP A 255 6.83 21.47 -6.67
CA ASP A 255 8.04 22.27 -6.47
C ASP A 255 7.75 23.50 -5.59
N SER A 256 6.64 24.20 -5.87
CA SER A 256 6.26 25.39 -5.13
C SER A 256 5.95 25.07 -3.65
N VAL A 257 5.16 24.01 -3.40
CA VAL A 257 4.79 23.62 -2.04
C VAL A 257 5.99 23.05 -1.27
N ALA A 258 6.82 22.23 -1.93
CA ALA A 258 8.02 21.65 -1.33
C ALA A 258 9.01 22.75 -0.89
N ALA A 259 9.20 23.79 -1.71
CA ALA A 259 10.05 24.93 -1.39
C ALA A 259 9.50 25.75 -0.20
N ALA A 260 8.17 25.92 -0.08
CA ALA A 260 7.54 26.64 1.02
C ALA A 260 7.71 25.95 2.38
N HIS A 261 7.78 24.60 2.36
CA HIS A 261 7.95 23.79 3.57
C HIS A 261 9.38 23.30 3.81
N GLU A 262 10.35 23.66 2.95
CA GLU A 262 11.70 23.08 2.98
C GLU A 262 11.69 21.55 3.02
N ALA A 263 10.71 20.94 2.31
CA ALA A 263 10.43 19.51 2.32
C ALA A 263 10.78 18.85 0.98
N GLU A 264 10.95 17.54 0.99
CA GLU A 264 11.10 16.76 -0.23
C GLU A 264 9.79 16.70 -1.02
N ILE A 265 9.88 16.72 -2.35
CA ILE A 265 8.71 16.63 -3.25
C ILE A 265 7.88 15.38 -2.97
N ALA A 266 8.54 14.24 -2.69
CA ALA A 266 7.88 13.00 -2.34
C ALA A 266 7.04 13.14 -1.05
N THR A 267 7.55 13.87 -0.05
CA THR A 267 6.84 14.14 1.21
C THR A 267 5.55 14.92 0.94
N VAL A 268 5.63 15.97 0.11
CA VAL A 268 4.46 16.78 -0.26
C VAL A 268 3.41 15.95 -1.01
N ALA A 269 3.84 15.13 -1.98
CA ALA A 269 2.92 14.26 -2.73
C ALA A 269 2.21 13.23 -1.82
N LEU A 270 2.94 12.65 -0.87
CA LEU A 270 2.37 11.73 0.12
C LEU A 270 1.47 12.46 1.12
N ALA A 271 1.83 13.68 1.55
CA ALA A 271 1.02 14.49 2.46
C ALA A 271 -0.33 14.90 1.82
N TRP A 272 -0.31 15.28 0.53
CA TRP A 272 -1.55 15.51 -0.22
C TRP A 272 -2.45 14.27 -0.23
N LEU A 273 -1.86 13.11 -0.53
CA LEU A 273 -2.62 11.85 -0.58
C LEU A 273 -3.16 11.45 0.80
N ALA A 274 -2.36 11.63 1.86
CA ALA A 274 -2.77 11.37 3.24
C ALA A 274 -3.80 12.38 3.79
N ALA A 275 -3.99 13.51 3.12
CA ALA A 275 -5.03 14.49 3.45
C ALA A 275 -6.37 14.17 2.78
N GLN A 276 -6.42 13.24 1.81
CA GLN A 276 -7.65 12.89 1.12
C GLN A 276 -8.62 12.13 2.03
N PRO A 277 -9.93 12.32 1.87
CA PRO A 277 -10.93 11.56 2.62
C PRO A 277 -10.68 10.05 2.53
N THR A 278 -10.91 9.34 3.63
CA THR A 278 -10.71 7.88 3.76
C THR A 278 -9.27 7.39 3.74
N VAL A 279 -8.30 8.16 3.25
CA VAL A 279 -6.89 7.71 3.18
C VAL A 279 -6.25 7.71 4.56
N VAL A 280 -5.79 6.53 4.99
CA VAL A 280 -5.17 6.35 6.31
C VAL A 280 -3.65 6.18 6.22
N ALA A 281 -3.16 5.54 5.15
CA ALA A 281 -1.73 5.30 4.96
C ALA A 281 -1.40 5.07 3.47
N PRO A 282 -0.82 6.05 2.76
CA PRO A 282 -0.26 5.81 1.43
C PRO A 282 0.84 4.73 1.47
N ILE A 283 0.94 3.92 0.41
CA ILE A 283 2.00 2.92 0.27
C ILE A 283 3.13 3.50 -0.57
N ALA A 284 4.32 3.59 0.02
CA ALA A 284 5.53 3.93 -0.71
C ALA A 284 6.67 2.99 -0.35
N SER A 285 7.55 2.71 -1.33
CA SER A 285 8.67 1.78 -1.19
C SER A 285 10.00 2.54 -1.18
N ALA A 286 10.92 2.09 -0.35
CA ALA A 286 12.32 2.52 -0.35
C ALA A 286 13.22 1.33 -0.70
N ARG A 287 14.25 1.55 -1.53
CA ARG A 287 15.30 0.57 -1.84
C ARG A 287 16.50 0.74 -0.94
N THR A 288 16.72 1.93 -0.44
CA THR A 288 17.84 2.29 0.44
C THR A 288 17.34 3.11 1.62
N VAL A 289 18.11 3.13 2.71
CA VAL A 289 17.79 3.87 3.94
C VAL A 289 17.67 5.37 3.68
N GLU A 290 18.49 5.92 2.77
CA GLU A 290 18.51 7.36 2.44
C GLU A 290 17.20 7.85 1.82
N GLN A 291 16.37 6.95 1.29
CA GLN A 291 15.06 7.31 0.73
C GLN A 291 13.97 7.44 1.79
N LEU A 292 14.15 6.86 2.98
CA LEU A 292 13.12 6.81 4.01
C LEU A 292 12.75 8.17 4.60
N PRO A 293 13.67 9.12 4.86
CA PRO A 293 13.30 10.42 5.43
C PRO A 293 12.24 11.15 4.61
N ALA A 294 12.36 11.15 3.28
CA ALA A 294 11.38 11.75 2.38
C ALA A 294 9.99 11.07 2.46
N LEU A 295 9.93 9.78 2.77
CA LEU A 295 8.68 9.05 2.92
C LEU A 295 8.08 9.23 4.31
N LEU A 296 8.89 9.12 5.36
CA LEU A 296 8.46 9.25 6.76
C LEU A 296 7.98 10.65 7.10
N GLY A 297 8.50 11.68 6.41
CA GLY A 297 8.07 13.06 6.57
C GLY A 297 6.56 13.29 6.41
N VAL A 298 5.82 12.38 5.75
CA VAL A 298 4.35 12.43 5.66
C VAL A 298 3.67 12.42 7.03
N ALA A 299 4.30 11.86 8.05
CA ALA A 299 3.73 11.82 9.39
C ALA A 299 3.70 13.21 10.06
N GLU A 300 4.57 14.09 9.66
CA GLU A 300 4.79 15.41 10.28
C GLU A 300 4.25 16.56 9.41
N LEU A 301 4.30 16.43 8.08
CA LEU A 301 3.89 17.49 7.16
C LEU A 301 2.35 17.59 7.09
N THR A 302 1.85 18.79 7.42
CA THR A 302 0.44 19.16 7.22
C THR A 302 0.37 20.28 6.19
N LEU A 303 -0.35 20.04 5.10
CA LEU A 303 -0.60 21.03 4.06
C LEU A 303 -1.75 21.94 4.46
N THR A 304 -1.66 23.22 4.10
CA THR A 304 -2.75 24.19 4.25
C THR A 304 -3.85 23.95 3.20
N ASP A 305 -5.05 24.45 3.45
CA ASP A 305 -6.17 24.37 2.48
C ASP A 305 -5.82 25.00 1.12
N ALA A 306 -5.01 26.07 1.12
CA ALA A 306 -4.55 26.72 -0.10
C ALA A 306 -3.59 25.85 -0.91
N GLU A 307 -2.71 25.10 -0.25
CA GLU A 307 -1.78 24.16 -0.89
C GLU A 307 -2.50 22.92 -1.39
N LEU A 308 -3.43 22.37 -0.62
CA LEU A 308 -4.30 21.27 -1.07
C LEU A 308 -5.04 21.68 -2.34
N LYS A 309 -5.67 22.87 -2.32
CA LYS A 309 -6.38 23.41 -3.49
C LYS A 309 -5.44 23.59 -4.70
N LEU A 310 -4.23 24.13 -4.50
CA LEU A 310 -3.24 24.28 -5.58
C LEU A 310 -2.89 22.94 -6.23
N LEU A 311 -2.68 21.90 -5.42
CA LEU A 311 -2.35 20.56 -5.90
C LEU A 311 -3.57 19.89 -6.57
N ASP A 312 -4.78 20.12 -6.05
CA ASP A 312 -6.03 19.66 -6.67
C ASP A 312 -6.25 20.27 -8.05
N GLU A 313 -6.07 21.60 -8.19
CA GLU A 313 -6.21 22.30 -9.47
C GLU A 313 -5.14 21.87 -10.48
N ALA A 314 -3.91 21.62 -10.03
CA ALA A 314 -2.83 21.16 -10.90
C ALA A 314 -3.05 19.73 -11.42
N SER A 315 -3.75 18.90 -10.64
CA SER A 315 -3.99 17.47 -10.90
C SER A 315 -5.33 17.17 -11.59
N ALA A 316 -6.16 18.19 -11.77
CA ALA A 316 -7.46 18.10 -12.47
C ALA A 316 -7.34 17.84 -13.98
#